data_0ba31fb35c78b90637c6f089458acd96
#
_entry.id   0ba31fb35c78b90637c6f089458acd96
#
_cell.length_a   1.000
_cell.length_b   1.000
_cell.length_c   1.000
_cell.angle_alpha   90.00
_cell.angle_beta   90.00
_cell.angle_gamma   90.00
#
_symmetry.space_group_name_H-M   'P 1'
#
loop_
_entity.id
_entity.type
_entity.pdbx_description
1 polymer ?
#
loop_
_entity_poly.entity_id
_entity_poly.type
_entity_poly.pdbx_seq_one_letter_code
_entity_poly.pdbx_strand_id
1 'polypeptide(L)'
;MAAKALRKSEVRSQKYEAEVPKQKAEKRSPLELDRLIHERLRLGIISALAVNDRLTFNDLKRLLQTTDGNLSVHARKLEDAQYIACEKRFEERVPRTEYHLTAAGRRALEKYLTHMESIIKAARS
;
A
#
# COMPACT_ATOMS: atom_id res chain seq x y z
N MET A 1 -17.19 4.76 -12.41
CA MET A 1 -16.82 4.61 -11.87
C MET A 1 -16.27 3.75 -11.59
N ALA A 2 -15.70 3.37 -11.83
CA ALA A 2 -15.21 2.66 -11.46
C ALA A 2 -14.82 2.65 -10.61
N ALA A 3 -14.59 2.68 -10.48
CA ALA A 3 -14.27 2.69 -9.69
C ALA A 3 -14.81 2.83 -8.92
N LYS A 4 -15.29 2.67 -8.63
CA LYS A 4 -15.59 2.77 -7.83
C LYS A 4 -15.54 2.09 -7.15
N ALA A 5 -15.27 1.54 -7.38
CA ALA A 5 -15.17 0.99 -6.58
C ALA A 5 -14.25 0.80 -6.12
N LEU A 6 -13.84 1.02 -6.30
CA LEU A 6 -13.04 1.10 -5.70
C LEU A 6 -13.22 1.46 -4.75
N ARG A 7 -13.73 1.61 -4.82
CA ARG A 7 -13.86 2.07 -4.22
C ARG A 7 -14.08 2.67 -3.49
N LYS A 8 -14.30 1.99 -2.96
CA LYS A 8 -14.69 2.94 -2.26
C LYS A 8 -13.70 3.71 -1.52
N SER A 9 -12.69 3.14 -0.96
CA SER A 9 -11.62 3.92 -0.41
C SER A 9 -10.85 4.61 -1.50
N GLU A 10 -10.74 3.97 -2.61
CA GLU A 10 -10.08 4.61 -3.71
C GLU A 10 -10.88 5.78 -4.22
N VAL A 11 -12.18 5.64 -4.24
CA VAL A 11 -13.04 6.72 -4.64
C VAL A 11 -12.91 7.90 -3.70
N ARG A 12 -12.87 7.63 -2.43
CA ARG A 12 -12.69 8.68 -1.48
C ARG A 12 -11.38 9.39 -1.64
N SER A 13 -10.33 8.61 -1.88
CA SER A 13 -9.03 9.20 -2.07
C SER A 13 -8.98 10.08 -3.30
N GLN A 14 -9.57 9.63 -4.37
CA GLN A 14 -9.54 10.41 -5.58
C GLN A 14 -10.32 11.70 -5.45
N LYS A 15 -11.47 11.62 -4.83
CA LYS A 15 -12.26 12.78 -4.62
C LYS A 15 -11.54 13.80 -3.77
N TYR A 16 -10.91 13.32 -2.74
CA TYR A 16 -10.15 14.14 -1.86
C TYR A 16 -9.01 14.83 -2.58
N GLU A 17 -8.31 14.08 -3.40
CA GLU A 17 -7.17 14.61 -4.11
C GLU A 17 -7.57 15.66 -5.11
N ALA A 18 -8.71 15.48 -5.74
CA ALA A 18 -9.15 16.44 -6.72
C ALA A 18 -9.43 17.79 -6.11
N GLU A 19 -9.72 17.80 -4.84
CA GLU A 19 -10.07 19.06 -4.18
C GLU A 19 -8.92 19.75 -3.53
N VAL A 20 -7.78 19.11 -3.45
CA VAL A 20 -6.63 19.68 -2.75
C VAL A 20 -5.81 20.52 -3.72
N PRO A 21 -5.65 21.80 -3.47
CA PRO A 21 -4.84 22.64 -4.32
C PRO A 21 -3.38 22.18 -4.28
N LYS A 22 -2.69 22.43 -5.35
CA LYS A 22 -1.32 21.97 -5.45
C LYS A 22 -0.41 22.59 -4.43
N GLN A 23 -0.59 23.85 -4.14
CA GLN A 23 0.28 24.47 -3.17
C GLN A 23 0.05 23.91 -1.79
N LYS A 24 -1.14 23.39 -1.52
CA LYS A 24 -1.37 22.75 -0.26
C LYS A 24 -0.65 21.45 -0.14
N ALA A 25 -0.46 20.76 -1.26
CA ALA A 25 0.24 19.50 -1.23
C ALA A 25 1.65 19.67 -0.67
N GLU A 26 2.25 20.82 -0.91
CA GLU A 26 3.61 21.03 -0.45
C GLU A 26 3.68 21.32 1.04
N LYS A 27 2.54 21.64 1.63
CA LYS A 27 2.51 21.98 3.04
C LYS A 27 1.66 21.04 3.83
N ARG A 28 1.54 19.81 3.35
CA ARG A 28 0.74 18.84 4.04
C ARG A 28 1.24 18.57 5.43
N SER A 29 0.30 18.46 6.33
CA SER A 29 0.62 18.07 7.68
C SER A 29 1.12 16.65 7.72
N PRO A 30 2.04 16.30 8.64
CA PRO A 30 2.41 14.91 8.83
C PRO A 30 1.22 14.01 9.11
N LEU A 31 0.15 14.57 9.66
CA LEU A 31 -1.03 13.79 9.95
C LEU A 31 -1.80 13.39 8.70
N GLU A 32 -1.46 13.97 7.56
CA GLU A 32 -2.15 13.64 6.31
C GLU A 32 -1.50 12.53 5.53
N LEU A 33 -0.48 11.91 6.07
CA LEU A 33 0.09 10.74 5.42
C LEU A 33 -0.98 9.67 5.26
N ASP A 34 -0.87 8.92 4.17
CA ASP A 34 -1.81 7.85 3.89
C ASP A 34 -1.89 6.91 5.08
N ARG A 35 -3.04 6.86 5.72
CA ARG A 35 -3.19 6.07 6.94
C ARG A 35 -3.07 4.58 6.69
N LEU A 36 -3.50 4.15 5.51
CA LEU A 36 -3.45 2.75 5.22
C LEU A 36 -2.00 2.30 5.05
N ILE A 37 -1.20 3.10 4.36
CA ILE A 37 0.19 2.77 4.13
C ILE A 37 1.04 3.06 5.34
N HIS A 38 0.70 4.10 6.08
CA HIS A 38 1.52 4.56 7.20
C HIS A 38 1.29 3.68 8.42
N GLU A 39 1.72 2.46 8.31
CA GLU A 39 1.68 1.49 9.37
C GLU A 39 2.81 0.52 9.08
N ARG A 40 3.56 0.16 10.09
CA ARG A 40 4.83 -0.53 9.92
C ARG A 40 4.73 -1.77 9.02
N LEU A 41 3.77 -2.64 9.29
CA LEU A 41 3.70 -3.88 8.54
C LEU A 41 3.14 -3.67 7.14
N ARG A 42 2.14 -2.81 7.02
CA ARG A 42 1.56 -2.55 5.70
C ARG A 42 2.55 -1.82 4.80
N LEU A 43 3.28 -0.87 5.37
CA LEU A 43 4.34 -0.22 4.60
C LEU A 43 5.38 -1.24 4.17
N GLY A 44 5.71 -2.17 5.06
CA GLY A 44 6.65 -3.23 4.71
C GLY A 44 6.17 -4.09 3.57
N ILE A 45 4.90 -4.47 3.60
CA ILE A 45 4.33 -5.30 2.53
C ILE A 45 4.41 -4.58 1.19
N ILE A 46 3.93 -3.35 1.17
CA ILE A 46 3.91 -2.60 -0.08
C ILE A 46 5.31 -2.33 -0.59
N SER A 47 6.23 -2.01 0.30
CA SER A 47 7.61 -1.74 -0.10
C SER A 47 8.27 -2.98 -0.68
N ALA A 48 8.04 -4.13 -0.06
CA ALA A 48 8.61 -5.37 -0.57
C ALA A 48 8.06 -5.70 -1.95
N LEU A 49 6.76 -5.45 -2.16
CA LEU A 49 6.16 -5.74 -3.45
C LEU A 49 6.48 -4.70 -4.50
N ALA A 50 6.99 -3.55 -4.09
CA ALA A 50 7.40 -2.53 -5.06
C ALA A 50 8.69 -2.93 -5.78
N VAL A 51 9.52 -3.74 -5.12
CA VAL A 51 10.80 -4.14 -5.70
C VAL A 51 10.84 -5.62 -6.08
N ASN A 52 9.74 -6.33 -5.92
CA ASN A 52 9.61 -7.73 -6.32
C ASN A 52 8.32 -7.89 -7.07
N ASP A 53 8.37 -8.57 -8.21
CA ASP A 53 7.16 -8.74 -9.00
C ASP A 53 6.07 -9.47 -8.24
N ARG A 54 6.43 -10.52 -7.55
CA ARG A 54 5.49 -11.33 -6.79
C ARG A 54 6.20 -11.92 -5.60
N LEU A 55 5.48 -12.04 -4.50
CA LEU A 55 6.01 -12.69 -3.32
C LEU A 55 4.91 -13.58 -2.75
N THR A 56 5.29 -14.75 -2.27
CA THR A 56 4.33 -15.63 -1.63
C THR A 56 4.07 -15.13 -0.21
N PHE A 57 2.99 -15.65 0.37
CA PHE A 57 2.68 -15.34 1.76
C PHE A 57 3.86 -15.67 2.66
N ASN A 58 4.48 -16.82 2.44
CA ASN A 58 5.61 -17.22 3.27
C ASN A 58 6.83 -16.34 3.05
N ASP A 59 7.05 -15.89 1.80
CA ASP A 59 8.15 -14.96 1.55
C ASP A 59 7.96 -13.67 2.34
N LEU A 60 6.75 -13.14 2.31
CA LEU A 60 6.48 -11.91 3.05
C LEU A 60 6.63 -12.11 4.54
N LYS A 61 6.16 -13.27 5.03
CA LYS A 61 6.27 -13.53 6.44
C LYS A 61 7.72 -13.55 6.90
N ARG A 62 8.58 -14.18 6.11
CA ARG A 62 10.00 -14.24 6.43
C ARG A 62 10.66 -12.89 6.33
N LEU A 63 10.40 -12.19 5.23
CA LEU A 63 11.01 -10.88 5.02
C LEU A 63 10.65 -9.91 6.13
N LEU A 64 9.41 -9.93 6.56
CA LEU A 64 8.92 -8.96 7.53
C LEU A 64 8.99 -9.47 8.96
N GLN A 65 9.44 -10.71 9.13
CA GLN A 65 9.62 -11.32 10.45
C GLN A 65 8.36 -11.16 11.29
N THR A 66 7.27 -11.63 10.74
CA THR A 66 5.98 -11.50 11.39
C THR A 66 5.30 -12.86 11.47
N THR A 67 4.09 -12.88 12.00
CA THR A 67 3.33 -14.11 12.16
C THR A 67 2.27 -14.21 11.08
N ASP A 68 1.71 -15.43 10.92
CA ASP A 68 0.62 -15.64 9.97
C ASP A 68 -0.55 -14.72 10.27
N GLY A 69 -0.92 -14.61 11.53
CA GLY A 69 -2.07 -13.80 11.89
C GLY A 69 -1.89 -12.33 11.61
N ASN A 70 -0.74 -11.80 12.00
CA ASN A 70 -0.48 -10.39 11.74
C ASN A 70 -0.42 -10.10 10.26
N LEU A 71 0.27 -10.96 9.51
CA LEU A 71 0.38 -10.74 8.07
C LEU A 71 -0.98 -10.82 7.41
N SER A 72 -1.79 -11.81 7.79
CA SER A 72 -3.11 -11.97 7.19
C SER A 72 -3.99 -10.74 7.38
N VAL A 73 -3.98 -10.18 8.58
CA VAL A 73 -4.81 -9.02 8.87
C VAL A 73 -4.39 -7.84 8.02
N HIS A 74 -3.11 -7.58 7.96
CA HIS A 74 -2.64 -6.39 7.26
C HIS A 74 -2.68 -6.55 5.75
N ALA A 75 -2.40 -7.76 5.25
CA ALA A 75 -2.53 -8.02 3.83
C ALA A 75 -3.98 -7.86 3.38
N ARG A 76 -4.92 -8.31 4.21
CA ARG A 76 -6.33 -8.19 3.87
C ARG A 76 -6.73 -6.72 3.74
N LYS A 77 -6.24 -5.89 4.63
CA LYS A 77 -6.56 -4.47 4.55
C LYS A 77 -6.06 -3.85 3.26
N LEU A 78 -4.88 -4.25 2.82
CA LEU A 78 -4.34 -3.75 1.57
C LEU A 78 -5.08 -4.30 0.37
N GLU A 79 -5.52 -5.56 0.44
CA GLU A 79 -6.34 -6.13 -0.63
C GLU A 79 -7.67 -5.41 -0.73
N ASP A 80 -8.29 -5.14 0.39
CA ASP A 80 -9.59 -4.48 0.40
C ASP A 80 -9.50 -3.09 -0.21
N ALA A 81 -8.38 -2.44 -0.04
CA ALA A 81 -8.14 -1.13 -0.65
C ALA A 81 -7.67 -1.23 -2.09
N GLN A 82 -7.45 -2.47 -2.56
CA GLN A 82 -7.00 -2.74 -3.92
C GLN A 82 -5.60 -2.22 -4.20
N TYR A 83 -4.80 -2.12 -3.17
CA TYR A 83 -3.39 -1.75 -3.33
C TYR A 83 -2.54 -2.96 -3.66
N ILE A 84 -2.95 -4.13 -3.25
CA ILE A 84 -2.28 -5.37 -3.63
C ILE A 84 -3.34 -6.35 -4.07
N ALA A 85 -2.91 -7.32 -4.88
CA ALA A 85 -3.79 -8.38 -5.35
C ALA A 85 -3.21 -9.71 -4.92
N CYS A 86 -4.08 -10.64 -4.65
CA CYS A 86 -3.72 -11.96 -4.18
C CYS A 86 -4.17 -12.98 -5.20
N GLU A 87 -3.27 -13.88 -5.54
CA GLU A 87 -3.59 -14.98 -6.43
C GLU A 87 -3.26 -16.28 -5.75
N LYS A 88 -4.17 -17.23 -5.89
CA LYS A 88 -3.92 -18.57 -5.38
C LYS A 88 -3.69 -19.49 -6.55
N ARG A 89 -2.60 -20.23 -6.48
CA ARG A 89 -2.26 -21.16 -7.54
C ARG A 89 -1.75 -22.43 -6.92
N PHE A 90 -1.68 -23.45 -7.75
CA PHE A 90 -1.11 -24.72 -7.35
C PHE A 90 0.23 -24.88 -8.02
N GLU A 91 1.20 -25.28 -7.24
CA GLU A 91 2.49 -25.63 -7.78
C GLU A 91 2.78 -27.03 -7.34
N GLU A 92 2.79 -27.97 -8.30
CA GLU A 92 2.98 -29.37 -7.99
C GLU A 92 1.99 -29.82 -6.93
N ARG A 93 0.74 -29.41 -7.11
CA ARG A 93 -0.37 -29.78 -6.23
C ARG A 93 -0.33 -29.13 -4.86
N VAL A 94 0.61 -28.24 -4.64
CA VAL A 94 0.69 -27.51 -3.39
C VAL A 94 0.07 -26.13 -3.60
N PRO A 95 -0.94 -25.77 -2.79
CA PRO A 95 -1.51 -24.43 -2.93
C PRO A 95 -0.51 -23.38 -2.53
N ARG A 96 -0.46 -22.31 -3.32
CA ARG A 96 0.39 -21.18 -3.03
C ARG A 96 -0.40 -19.90 -3.12
N THR A 97 -0.17 -19.03 -2.18
CA THR A 97 -0.78 -17.70 -2.18
C THR A 97 0.30 -16.70 -2.54
N GLU A 98 0.09 -15.95 -3.61
CA GLU A 98 1.05 -14.96 -4.07
C GLU A 98 0.40 -13.61 -4.12
N TYR A 99 1.19 -12.58 -3.88
CA TYR A 99 0.73 -11.21 -3.89
C TYR A 99 1.54 -10.40 -4.87
N HIS A 100 0.91 -9.37 -5.43
CA HIS A 100 1.63 -8.41 -6.24
C HIS A 100 1.02 -7.03 -6.02
N LEU A 101 1.82 -6.01 -6.30
CA LEU A 101 1.38 -4.64 -6.14
C LEU A 101 0.56 -4.23 -7.36
N THR A 102 -0.58 -3.60 -7.13
CA THR A 102 -1.40 -3.12 -8.22
C THR A 102 -0.91 -1.74 -8.66
N ALA A 103 -1.42 -1.28 -9.80
CA ALA A 103 -1.11 0.07 -10.25
C ALA A 103 -1.57 1.10 -9.22
N ALA A 104 -2.74 0.88 -8.64
CA ALA A 104 -3.23 1.79 -7.61
C ALA A 104 -2.31 1.79 -6.39
N GLY A 105 -1.82 0.60 -6.00
CA GLY A 105 -0.91 0.52 -4.87
C GLY A 105 0.40 1.23 -5.14
N ARG A 106 0.91 1.10 -6.37
CA ARG A 106 2.15 1.79 -6.72
C ARG A 106 1.97 3.29 -6.69
N ARG A 107 0.85 3.78 -7.20
CA ARG A 107 0.59 5.21 -7.16
C ARG A 107 0.47 5.71 -5.73
N ALA A 108 -0.21 4.92 -4.89
CA ALA A 108 -0.36 5.31 -3.49
C ALA A 108 0.97 5.35 -2.77
N LEU A 109 1.83 4.37 -3.06
CA LEU A 109 3.15 4.35 -2.45
C LEU A 109 3.97 5.56 -2.89
N GLU A 110 3.91 5.89 -4.17
CA GLU A 110 4.68 7.03 -4.65
C GLU A 110 4.22 8.34 -4.03
N LYS A 111 2.92 8.49 -3.86
CA LYS A 111 2.41 9.68 -3.18
C LYS A 111 2.85 9.71 -1.73
N TYR A 112 2.81 8.56 -1.09
CA TYR A 112 3.25 8.45 0.28
C TYR A 112 4.71 8.85 0.43
N LEU A 113 5.55 8.34 -0.47
CA LEU A 113 6.98 8.64 -0.42
C LEU A 113 7.26 10.10 -0.67
N THR A 114 6.56 10.70 -1.62
CA THR A 114 6.72 12.11 -1.91
C THR A 114 6.33 12.95 -0.70
N HIS A 115 5.23 12.60 -0.05
CA HIS A 115 4.79 13.30 1.13
C HIS A 115 5.83 13.14 2.26
N MET A 116 6.33 11.92 2.43
CA MET A 116 7.33 11.69 3.46
C MET A 116 8.60 12.47 3.19
N GLU A 117 9.01 12.55 1.93
CA GLU A 117 10.20 13.32 1.58
C GLU A 117 10.05 14.77 1.94
N SER A 118 8.86 15.34 1.72
CA SER A 118 8.67 16.74 2.07
C SER A 118 8.71 16.94 3.57
N ILE A 119 8.22 15.99 4.34
CA ILE A 119 8.31 16.06 5.80
C ILE A 119 9.75 16.00 6.23
N ILE A 120 10.51 15.09 5.68
CA ILE A 120 11.93 14.94 6.02
C ILE A 120 12.68 16.20 5.67
N LYS A 121 12.42 16.75 4.50
CA LYS A 121 13.10 17.95 4.07
C LYS A 121 12.82 19.13 5.01
N ALA A 122 11.55 19.27 5.40
CA ALA A 122 11.19 20.33 6.31
C ALA A 122 11.86 20.14 7.68
N ALA A 123 11.96 18.90 8.13
CA ALA A 123 12.56 18.63 9.43
C ALA A 123 14.05 18.92 9.45
N ARG A 124 14.69 18.89 8.29
CA ARG A 124 16.13 19.06 8.21
C ARG A 124 16.56 20.46 7.84
N SER A 125 15.63 21.33 7.51
CA SER A 125 16.01 22.69 7.10
C SER A 125 16.09 23.67 8.26
#